data_977da59c309e6b21bdd004da2e7deaa4
#
_entry.id   977da59c309e6b21bdd004da2e7deaa4
#
_cell.length_a   1.000
_cell.length_b   1.000
_cell.length_c   1.000
_cell.angle_alpha   90.00
_cell.angle_beta   90.00
_cell.angle_gamma   90.00
#
_symmetry.space_group_name_H-M   'P 1'
#
loop_
_entity.id
_entity.type
_entity.pdbx_description
1 polymer ?
#
loop_
_entity_poly.entity_id
_entity_poly.type
_entity_poly.pdbx_seq_one_letter_code
_entity_poly.pdbx_strand_id
1 'polypeptide(L)' 'MLDPEIVPGAIVRHPAEPGWGRGQVQSVIGSRVTVNFEHQGKVLINAAVVTLVLDDGED' A
#
# COMPACT_ATOMS: atom_id res chain seq x y z
N MET A 1 8.56 -0.66 -10.79
CA MET A 1 7.53 0.18 -11.41
C MET A 1 6.25 0.12 -10.58
N LEU A 2 5.63 1.25 -10.38
CA LEU A 2 4.40 1.31 -9.59
C LEU A 2 3.24 0.74 -10.39
N ASP A 3 2.47 -0.13 -9.74
CA ASP A 3 1.27 -0.68 -10.36
C ASP A 3 0.27 0.45 -10.63
N PRO A 4 -0.25 0.56 -11.84
CA PRO A 4 -1.17 1.66 -12.16
C PRO A 4 -2.46 1.66 -11.36
N GLU A 5 -2.78 0.56 -10.68
CA GLU A 5 -3.96 0.51 -9.82
C GLU A 5 -3.66 0.93 -8.39
N ILE A 6 -2.42 1.23 -8.05
CA ILE A 6 -2.08 1.77 -6.74
C ILE A 6 -2.31 3.26 -6.78
N VAL A 7 -3.53 3.65 -6.44
CA VAL A 7 -4.01 5.02 -6.48
C VAL A 7 -4.70 5.30 -5.15
N PRO A 8 -4.92 6.57 -4.81
CA PRO A 8 -5.64 6.88 -3.57
C PRO A 8 -6.96 6.12 -3.49
N GLY A 9 -7.21 5.50 -2.35
CA GLY A 9 -8.37 4.65 -2.12
C GLY A 9 -8.13 3.18 -2.36
N ALA A 10 -7.05 2.81 -3.05
CA ALA A 10 -6.75 1.40 -3.28
C ALA A 10 -6.43 0.69 -1.97
N ILE A 11 -6.77 -0.59 -1.90
CA ILE A 11 -6.45 -1.42 -0.75
C ILE A 11 -5.26 -2.29 -1.10
N VAL A 12 -4.25 -2.26 -0.25
CA VAL A 12 -2.98 -2.95 -0.51
C VAL A 12 -2.52 -3.68 0.74
N ARG A 13 -1.52 -4.55 0.56
CA ARG A 13 -0.81 -5.20 1.64
C ARG A 13 0.67 -5.02 1.45
N HIS A 14 1.40 -4.97 2.56
CA HIS A 14 2.86 -4.94 2.53
C HIS A 14 3.33 -6.40 2.56
N PRO A 15 4.00 -6.87 1.50
CA PRO A 15 4.32 -8.30 1.40
C PRO A 15 5.32 -8.77 2.46
N ALA A 16 6.19 -7.89 2.94
CA ALA A 16 7.18 -8.24 3.94
C ALA A 16 6.66 -8.02 5.36
N GLU A 17 5.49 -7.40 5.52
CA GLU A 17 4.93 -7.08 6.83
C GLU A 17 3.47 -7.51 6.88
N PRO A 18 3.22 -8.83 6.82
CA PRO A 18 1.82 -9.30 6.79
C PRO A 18 1.05 -8.94 8.06
N GLY A 19 1.75 -8.72 9.17
CA GLY A 19 1.09 -8.33 10.41
C GLY A 19 0.52 -6.92 10.40
N TRP A 20 0.85 -6.09 9.40
CA TRP A 20 0.30 -4.75 9.31
C TRP A 20 -1.16 -4.75 8.84
N GLY A 21 -1.60 -5.86 8.24
CA GLY A 21 -2.96 -5.98 7.75
C GLY A 21 -3.15 -5.27 6.43
N ARG A 22 -4.40 -5.00 6.08
CA ARG A 22 -4.70 -4.26 4.87
C ARG A 22 -4.44 -2.79 5.08
N GLY A 23 -4.00 -2.13 4.02
CA GLY A 23 -3.76 -0.71 4.05
C GLY A 23 -4.54 0.01 2.97
N GLN A 24 -4.98 1.22 3.27
CA GLN A 24 -5.62 2.06 2.27
C GLN A 24 -4.64 3.13 1.83
N VAL A 25 -4.46 3.23 0.53
CA VAL A 25 -3.58 4.25 -0.05
C VAL A 25 -4.21 5.62 0.15
N GLN A 26 -3.45 6.53 0.73
CA GLN A 26 -3.90 7.89 1.01
C GLN A 26 -3.45 8.85 -0.09
N SER A 27 -2.20 8.69 -0.53
CA SER A 27 -1.66 9.55 -1.57
C SER A 27 -0.55 8.83 -2.30
N VAL A 28 -0.32 9.24 -3.54
CA VAL A 28 0.76 8.73 -4.37
C VAL A 28 1.43 9.93 -5.04
N ILE A 29 2.71 10.10 -4.76
CA ILE A 29 3.50 11.19 -5.33
C ILE A 29 4.80 10.57 -5.84
N GLY A 30 4.88 10.35 -7.16
CA GLY A 30 5.99 9.63 -7.73
C GLY A 30 6.04 8.23 -7.14
N SER A 31 7.17 7.85 -6.54
CA SER A 31 7.31 6.55 -5.89
C SER A 31 6.95 6.59 -4.41
N ARG A 32 6.49 7.72 -3.90
CA ARG A 32 6.11 7.86 -2.49
C ARG A 32 4.64 7.56 -2.34
N VAL A 33 4.33 6.51 -1.60
CA VAL A 33 2.96 6.07 -1.39
C VAL A 33 2.68 6.10 0.11
N THR A 34 1.74 6.93 0.53
CA THR A 34 1.32 6.96 1.92
C THR A 34 0.15 6.00 2.08
N VAL A 35 0.30 5.06 3.01
CA VAL A 35 -0.69 4.01 3.23
C VAL A 35 -1.05 3.98 4.71
N ASN A 36 -2.32 3.85 4.99
CA ASN A 36 -2.82 3.69 6.36
C ASN A 36 -3.16 2.23 6.57
N PHE A 37 -2.32 1.51 7.32
CA PHE A 37 -2.50 0.08 7.58
C PHE A 37 -3.33 -0.14 8.83
N GLU A 38 -4.10 -1.23 8.84
CA GLU A 38 -5.01 -1.53 9.94
C GLU A 38 -4.29 -1.64 11.28
N HIS A 39 -3.10 -2.25 11.27
CA HIS A 39 -2.39 -2.56 12.51
C HIS A 39 -1.09 -1.81 12.67
N GLN A 40 -0.75 -0.96 11.72
CA GLN A 40 0.49 -0.18 11.78
C GLN A 40 0.24 1.32 11.73
N GLY A 41 -0.91 1.71 11.17
CA GLY A 41 -1.20 3.11 10.98
C GLY A 41 -0.59 3.64 9.70
N LYS A 42 -0.34 4.94 9.66
CA LYS A 42 0.09 5.64 8.47
C LYS A 42 1.59 5.44 8.26
N VAL A 43 1.97 4.93 7.09
CA VAL A 43 3.36 4.64 6.75
C VAL A 43 3.63 5.18 5.36
N LEU A 44 4.81 5.77 5.18
CA LEU A 44 5.28 6.20 3.86
C LEU A 44 6.07 5.06 3.25
N ILE A 45 5.59 4.57 2.12
CA ILE A 45 6.20 3.45 1.40
C ILE A 45 6.94 3.99 0.19
N ASN A 46 8.18 3.53 0.00
CA ASN A 46 8.92 3.81 -1.21
C ASN A 46 8.65 2.69 -2.21
N ALA A 47 7.81 2.96 -3.19
CA ALA A 47 7.38 1.95 -4.15
C ALA A 47 8.49 1.55 -5.12
N ALA A 48 9.62 2.26 -5.13
CA ALA A 48 10.78 1.84 -5.90
C ALA A 48 11.52 0.69 -5.23
N VAL A 49 11.29 0.49 -3.92
CA VAL A 49 11.97 -0.53 -3.13
C VAL A 49 10.99 -1.62 -2.72
N VAL A 50 9.77 -1.23 -2.37
CA VAL A 50 8.74 -2.15 -1.87
C VAL A 50 7.65 -2.28 -2.91
N THR A 51 7.34 -3.52 -3.30
CA THR A 51 6.24 -3.78 -4.23
C THR A 51 5.00 -4.09 -3.41
N LEU A 52 4.13 -3.09 -3.27
CA LEU A 52 2.85 -3.31 -2.59
C LEU A 52 1.98 -4.25 -3.41
N VAL A 53 1.22 -5.08 -2.72
CA VAL A 53 0.33 -6.05 -3.35
C VAL A 53 -1.09 -5.53 -3.24
N LEU A 54 -1.79 -5.47 -4.37
CA LEU A 54 -3.19 -5.09 -4.36
C LEU A 54 -4.02 -6.15 -3.67
N ASP A 55 -4.88 -5.70 -2.78
CA ASP A 55 -5.84 -6.57 -2.11
C ASP A 55 -7.23 -6.05 -2.48
N ASP A 56 -7.88 -6.73 -3.42
CA ASP A 56 -9.14 -6.25 -3.95
C ASP A 56 -10.33 -6.65 -3.09
N GLY A 57 -10.08 -7.27 -1.96
CA GLY A 57 -11.15 -7.67 -1.07
C GLY A 57 -11.88 -8.91 -1.51
N GLU A 58 -11.45 -9.54 -2.56
CA GLU A 58 -12.03 -10.79 -2.99
C GLU A 58 -11.50 -11.93 -2.17
N ASP A 59 -12.31 -12.80 -1.83
CA ASP A 59 -11.89 -13.95 -1.05
C ASP A 59 -12.10 -15.25 -1.78
#